data_c399494fea6bac7a2faeb6d771dfbc99
#
_entry.id   c399494fea6bac7a2faeb6d771dfbc99
#
_cell.length_a   1.000
_cell.length_b   1.000
_cell.length_c   1.000
_cell.angle_alpha   90.00
_cell.angle_beta   90.00
_cell.angle_gamma   90.00
#
_symmetry.space_group_name_H-M   'P 1'
#
loop_
_entity.id
_entity.type
_entity.pdbx_description
1 polymer ?
#
loop_
_entity_poly.entity_id
_entity_poly.type
_entity_poly.pdbx_seq_one_letter_code
_entity_poly.pdbx_strand_id
1 'polypeptide(L)'
;MDRSNLLEIKKGETGTGLLIEHDGYISLDCGNNKQLFESYRKMNEGVGDEFHCPYPFIVNAVFQKYDIENANGRIYPEHILKREVEKYQTMIKERRAIGECYRPEAMILTEYGWKHLYEIKEGENVLTLNTSTNEIEIQPVKNIVKYHKDGKMINIKGRCIDDVVTPDHGFPLFNRNNKFKKFVTAKELLETDVNAHYYIPKTGTWIGRNDEFMVVPKMEEHELGRNIRHDLKEKYLQDLVIPMDIFAKFMGIYLSEGSHSKKTNKSNKVNIHQKKEDICIEIQKMLEDWGIGFTVNTSKSGSKTFVISDMRLCKYVSQFGLCYNKFVPFELKQQSKEILKIFYDWFVMGDGRIRGDKRRKNSNFSDDVFSTSKQLALDLNEIQLKIGYSGNLLEEKRDNDRLIEGRLIKGENSHPMYFTYRSLTKGIYADKRFLQVKEVDYNGDVMCVEVDNHVWYVMDNGKCHWTKNCNHPAESVIDLSRVAINIIELHWEGHTLVGQLEVLVSEAFRRNGIICCQGDQVAHLLLNGIKIGVSSRGLGTVTQKMGVLYVGEDYEIICWDVVSDPSTPGAFISQNVNNLQQYIESDTSSKNKPQLFEKLDKFNDWLND
;
A
#
# COMPACT_ATOMS: atom_id res chain seq x y z
N MET A 1 -18.21 -6.76 9.33
CA MET A 1 -19.04 -6.46 8.16
C MET A 1 -18.12 -6.37 6.96
N ASP A 2 -18.48 -7.03 5.89
CA ASP A 2 -17.72 -6.88 4.64
C ASP A 2 -18.12 -5.52 4.04
N ARG A 3 -17.17 -4.58 4.02
CA ARG A 3 -17.42 -3.17 3.59
C ARG A 3 -17.22 -2.97 2.08
N SER A 4 -16.85 -4.01 1.34
CA SER A 4 -16.47 -3.93 -0.07
C SER A 4 -17.63 -3.73 -1.05
N ASN A 5 -18.90 -3.81 -0.60
CA ASN A 5 -20.09 -3.67 -1.43
C ASN A 5 -21.21 -2.86 -0.76
N LEU A 6 -20.87 -1.89 0.09
CA LEU A 6 -21.86 -1.05 0.75
C LEU A 6 -22.39 -0.01 -0.25
N LEU A 7 -23.60 -0.23 -0.72
CA LEU A 7 -24.32 0.74 -1.55
C LEU A 7 -24.78 1.93 -0.69
N GLU A 8 -24.93 3.07 -1.34
CA GLU A 8 -25.57 4.24 -0.73
C GLU A 8 -27.02 3.93 -0.39
N ILE A 9 -27.42 4.27 0.85
CA ILE A 9 -28.83 4.22 1.27
C ILE A 9 -29.51 5.51 0.81
N LYS A 10 -30.38 5.40 -0.19
CA LYS A 10 -31.10 6.55 -0.77
C LYS A 10 -32.18 7.08 0.17
N LYS A 11 -32.69 8.27 -0.13
CA LYS A 11 -33.79 8.90 0.58
C LYS A 11 -34.98 7.97 0.69
N GLY A 12 -35.47 7.75 1.91
CA GLY A 12 -36.63 6.89 2.17
C GLY A 12 -36.32 5.39 2.29
N GLU A 13 -35.09 4.95 2.05
CA GLU A 13 -34.68 3.54 2.13
C GLU A 13 -34.17 3.15 3.52
N THR A 14 -34.27 1.85 3.83
CA THR A 14 -33.73 1.21 5.03
C THR A 14 -32.66 0.19 4.65
N GLY A 15 -31.68 -0.04 5.54
CA GLY A 15 -30.62 -1.00 5.30
C GLY A 15 -29.34 -0.62 6.03
N THR A 16 -28.24 -1.30 5.69
CA THR A 16 -26.88 -0.98 6.17
C THR A 16 -26.04 -0.53 4.97
N GLY A 17 -25.45 0.65 5.04
CA GLY A 17 -24.69 1.20 3.94
C GLY A 17 -24.10 2.58 4.21
N LEU A 18 -23.72 3.26 3.13
CA LEU A 18 -23.20 4.61 3.14
C LEU A 18 -24.34 5.62 3.23
N LEU A 19 -24.31 6.48 4.22
CA LEU A 19 -25.24 7.57 4.43
C LEU A 19 -24.60 8.87 3.95
N ILE A 20 -25.06 9.35 2.78
CA ILE A 20 -24.64 10.63 2.21
C ILE A 20 -25.78 11.63 2.42
N GLU A 21 -25.45 12.74 3.05
CA GLU A 21 -26.45 13.72 3.45
C GLU A 21 -26.52 14.93 2.49
N HIS A 22 -26.31 14.67 1.18
CA HIS A 22 -26.46 15.68 0.11
C HIS A 22 -26.79 15.04 -1.24
N ASP A 23 -27.42 15.79 -2.14
CA ASP A 23 -27.84 15.37 -3.47
C ASP A 23 -26.88 15.80 -4.60
N GLY A 24 -25.60 16.06 -4.33
CA GLY A 24 -24.63 16.42 -5.38
C GLY A 24 -23.33 17.00 -4.86
N TYR A 25 -22.30 16.89 -5.68
CA TYR A 25 -20.99 17.48 -5.43
C TYR A 25 -20.84 18.79 -6.20
N ILE A 26 -20.25 19.80 -5.57
CA ILE A 26 -19.70 20.94 -6.32
C ILE A 26 -18.38 20.44 -6.92
N SER A 27 -18.44 19.97 -8.15
CA SER A 27 -17.27 19.60 -8.94
C SER A 27 -16.96 20.70 -9.93
N LEU A 28 -15.88 21.41 -9.71
CA LEU A 28 -15.31 22.32 -10.72
C LEU A 28 -14.05 21.65 -11.26
N ASP A 29 -14.11 21.20 -12.51
CA ASP A 29 -12.93 20.70 -13.22
C ASP A 29 -11.98 21.86 -13.52
N CYS A 30 -10.89 21.96 -12.74
CA CYS A 30 -9.88 23.00 -12.91
C CYS A 30 -8.87 22.68 -14.03
N GLY A 31 -9.02 21.54 -14.72
CA GLY A 31 -7.99 20.99 -15.62
C GLY A 31 -7.75 21.76 -16.93
N ASN A 32 -8.68 22.57 -17.44
CA ASN A 32 -8.56 23.14 -18.80
C ASN A 32 -9.09 24.57 -19.00
N ASN A 33 -9.26 25.39 -17.97
CA ASN A 33 -9.93 26.66 -18.14
C ASN A 33 -9.00 27.90 -18.24
N LYS A 34 -8.15 27.91 -19.29
CA LYS A 34 -7.43 29.12 -19.71
C LYS A 34 -8.38 30.31 -20.00
N GLN A 35 -9.59 30.01 -20.50
CA GLN A 35 -10.61 31.01 -20.79
C GLN A 35 -11.28 31.61 -19.54
N LEU A 36 -11.49 30.81 -18.49
CA LEU A 36 -11.99 31.30 -17.19
C LEU A 36 -10.93 32.19 -16.51
N PHE A 37 -9.67 31.83 -16.63
CA PHE A 37 -8.54 32.59 -16.12
C PHE A 37 -8.40 33.96 -16.80
N GLU A 38 -8.55 34.03 -18.13
CA GLU A 38 -8.50 35.28 -18.91
C GLU A 38 -9.74 36.16 -18.69
N SER A 39 -10.92 35.58 -18.54
CA SER A 39 -12.12 36.35 -18.21
C SER A 39 -12.09 36.93 -16.80
N TYR A 40 -11.54 36.19 -15.84
CA TYR A 40 -11.36 36.66 -14.46
C TYR A 40 -10.32 37.79 -14.36
N ARG A 41 -9.22 37.68 -15.09
CA ARG A 41 -8.21 38.72 -15.21
C ARG A 41 -8.79 39.99 -15.82
N LYS A 42 -9.63 39.90 -16.84
CA LYS A 42 -10.32 41.03 -17.46
C LYS A 42 -11.36 41.71 -16.57
N MET A 43 -12.03 40.93 -15.69
CA MET A 43 -12.96 41.49 -14.70
C MET A 43 -12.25 42.32 -13.62
N ASN A 44 -11.01 41.96 -13.28
CA ASN A 44 -10.25 42.65 -12.21
C ASN A 44 -9.31 43.76 -12.72
N GLU A 45 -9.12 43.91 -14.03
CA GLU A 45 -8.26 44.97 -14.61
C GLU A 45 -8.79 46.40 -14.42
N GLY A 46 -9.96 46.58 -13.77
CA GLY A 46 -10.59 47.90 -13.55
C GLY A 46 -10.89 48.29 -12.11
N VAL A 47 -10.56 47.46 -11.13
CA VAL A 47 -10.88 47.71 -9.70
C VAL A 47 -9.58 47.94 -8.95
N GLY A 48 -9.32 49.18 -8.58
CA GLY A 48 -8.11 49.64 -7.89
C GLY A 48 -8.06 49.32 -6.38
N ASP A 49 -8.76 48.29 -5.91
CA ASP A 49 -8.66 47.79 -4.55
C ASP A 49 -7.87 46.48 -4.52
N GLU A 50 -6.85 46.40 -3.68
CA GLU A 50 -6.08 45.19 -3.44
C GLU A 50 -7.02 44.06 -3.03
N PHE A 51 -6.98 42.92 -3.76
CA PHE A 51 -7.69 41.71 -3.39
C PHE A 51 -7.28 41.29 -1.98
N HIS A 52 -8.24 41.29 -1.06
CA HIS A 52 -8.01 40.94 0.32
C HIS A 52 -8.73 39.65 0.70
N CYS A 53 -7.98 38.57 0.89
CA CYS A 53 -8.47 37.30 1.46
C CYS A 53 -8.03 37.20 2.92
N PRO A 54 -8.96 37.00 3.88
CA PRO A 54 -8.59 36.74 5.28
C PRO A 54 -7.63 35.57 5.42
N TYR A 55 -6.67 35.66 6.36
CA TYR A 55 -5.78 34.52 6.67
C TYR A 55 -5.44 34.50 8.17
N PRO A 56 -5.66 33.39 8.88
CA PRO A 56 -6.40 32.21 8.39
C PRO A 56 -7.84 32.53 8.03
N PHE A 57 -8.40 31.84 7.01
CA PHE A 57 -9.79 32.09 6.57
C PHE A 57 -10.74 31.24 7.41
N ILE A 58 -11.15 31.74 8.55
CA ILE A 58 -11.99 31.01 9.52
C ILE A 58 -13.44 31.42 9.33
N VAL A 59 -14.32 30.43 9.31
CA VAL A 59 -15.77 30.58 9.18
C VAL A 59 -16.49 29.69 10.18
N ASN A 60 -17.75 30.03 10.48
CA ASN A 60 -18.59 29.25 11.38
C ASN A 60 -19.63 28.47 10.56
N ALA A 61 -20.04 27.30 11.04
CA ALA A 61 -21.08 26.52 10.40
C ALA A 61 -21.94 25.76 11.41
N VAL A 62 -23.20 25.52 11.02
CA VAL A 62 -24.01 24.45 11.60
C VAL A 62 -23.64 23.17 10.85
N PHE A 63 -23.31 22.12 11.60
CA PHE A 63 -22.87 20.84 11.02
C PHE A 63 -23.98 19.83 10.95
N GLN A 64 -24.69 19.60 12.06
CA GLN A 64 -25.73 18.58 12.15
C GLN A 64 -26.66 18.84 13.34
N LYS A 65 -27.84 18.20 13.33
CA LYS A 65 -28.80 18.27 14.45
C LYS A 65 -29.21 16.86 14.85
N TYR A 66 -29.29 16.56 16.16
CA TYR A 66 -29.81 15.30 16.65
C TYR A 66 -31.30 15.39 16.95
N ASP A 67 -31.99 14.25 16.93
CA ASP A 67 -33.44 14.07 17.16
C ASP A 67 -34.34 14.96 16.28
N ILE A 68 -33.80 15.47 15.19
CA ILE A 68 -34.52 16.26 14.20
C ILE A 68 -34.43 15.55 12.85
N GLU A 69 -35.57 15.42 12.16
CA GLU A 69 -35.64 14.83 10.83
C GLU A 69 -34.96 15.78 9.81
N ASN A 70 -34.00 15.24 9.06
CA ASN A 70 -33.30 15.99 8.03
C ASN A 70 -34.04 15.90 6.67
N ALA A 71 -33.54 16.58 5.64
CA ALA A 71 -34.15 16.62 4.31
C ALA A 71 -34.21 15.23 3.64
N ASN A 72 -33.39 14.24 4.07
CA ASN A 72 -33.43 12.86 3.62
C ASN A 72 -34.43 11.99 4.40
N GLY A 73 -35.19 12.56 5.33
CA GLY A 73 -36.15 11.85 6.17
C GLY A 73 -35.53 11.03 7.28
N ARG A 74 -34.28 11.29 7.66
CA ARG A 74 -33.52 10.53 8.67
C ARG A 74 -33.41 11.30 9.96
N ILE A 75 -33.56 10.59 11.09
CA ILE A 75 -33.28 11.09 12.44
C ILE A 75 -32.01 10.43 12.96
N TYR A 76 -31.10 11.26 13.46
CA TYR A 76 -29.90 10.85 14.16
C TYR A 76 -30.14 10.95 15.66
N PRO A 77 -30.26 9.81 16.40
CA PRO A 77 -30.48 9.85 17.83
C PRO A 77 -29.37 10.58 18.59
N GLU A 78 -29.71 11.35 19.62
CA GLU A 78 -28.78 12.17 20.40
C GLU A 78 -27.53 11.39 20.85
N HIS A 79 -27.72 10.23 21.47
CA HIS A 79 -26.62 9.45 22.05
C HIS A 79 -25.66 8.90 20.96
N ILE A 80 -26.19 8.61 19.77
CA ILE A 80 -25.38 8.14 18.63
C ILE A 80 -24.56 9.29 18.08
N LEU A 81 -25.19 10.41 17.78
CA LEU A 81 -24.52 11.54 17.16
C LEU A 81 -23.49 12.17 18.12
N LYS A 82 -23.81 12.30 19.40
CA LYS A 82 -22.87 12.80 20.42
C LYS A 82 -21.65 11.89 20.57
N ARG A 83 -21.84 10.56 20.60
CA ARG A 83 -20.75 9.60 20.63
C ARG A 83 -19.80 9.75 19.43
N GLU A 84 -20.33 9.89 18.23
CA GLU A 84 -19.50 10.00 17.03
C GLU A 84 -18.78 11.36 16.94
N VAL A 85 -19.42 12.44 17.34
CA VAL A 85 -18.79 13.77 17.44
C VAL A 85 -17.67 13.76 18.48
N GLU A 86 -17.83 13.09 19.62
CA GLU A 86 -16.78 12.94 20.63
C GLU A 86 -15.56 12.19 20.09
N LYS A 87 -15.78 11.11 19.34
CA LYS A 87 -14.70 10.40 18.64
C LYS A 87 -14.00 11.32 17.61
N TYR A 88 -14.79 12.11 16.86
CA TYR A 88 -14.26 13.03 15.86
C TYR A 88 -13.48 14.18 16.49
N GLN A 89 -13.85 14.66 17.70
CA GLN A 89 -13.08 15.63 18.47
C GLN A 89 -11.63 15.21 18.71
N THR A 90 -11.39 13.93 18.90
CA THR A 90 -10.04 13.37 19.05
C THR A 90 -9.26 13.54 17.76
N MET A 91 -9.88 13.31 16.61
CA MET A 91 -9.24 13.52 15.29
C MET A 91 -8.92 14.99 15.01
N ILE A 92 -9.82 15.90 15.41
CA ILE A 92 -9.60 17.35 15.32
C ILE A 92 -8.39 17.79 16.16
N LYS A 93 -8.35 17.40 17.45
CA LYS A 93 -7.24 17.74 18.37
C LYS A 93 -5.89 17.22 17.88
N GLU A 94 -5.88 16.08 17.23
CA GLU A 94 -4.68 15.44 16.76
C GLU A 94 -4.33 15.85 15.31
N ARG A 95 -5.12 16.73 14.68
CA ARG A 95 -4.99 17.13 13.26
C ARG A 95 -4.89 15.93 12.32
N ARG A 96 -5.64 14.85 12.63
CA ARG A 96 -5.56 13.53 11.98
C ARG A 96 -6.66 13.27 10.94
N ALA A 97 -7.38 14.25 10.52
CA ALA A 97 -8.35 14.06 9.43
C ALA A 97 -7.67 13.74 8.07
N ILE A 98 -6.40 13.26 8.09
CA ILE A 98 -5.55 13.03 6.93
C ILE A 98 -4.80 11.70 7.13
N GLY A 99 -4.94 10.81 6.19
CA GLY A 99 -4.50 9.41 6.02
C GLY A 99 -3.25 8.82 6.71
N GLU A 100 -3.23 7.49 6.75
CA GLU A 100 -2.23 6.59 7.35
C GLU A 100 -1.07 6.34 6.38
N CYS A 101 0.20 6.73 6.66
CA CYS A 101 1.28 6.71 5.67
C CYS A 101 2.66 6.26 6.18
N TYR A 102 3.49 5.81 5.23
CA TYR A 102 4.93 5.55 5.33
C TYR A 102 5.75 6.72 4.79
N ARG A 103 7.06 6.68 5.05
CA ARG A 103 8.05 7.51 4.33
C ARG A 103 8.14 7.07 2.86
N PRO A 104 8.38 7.98 1.89
CA PRO A 104 8.44 7.65 0.47
C PRO A 104 9.55 6.66 0.09
N GLU A 105 10.62 6.58 0.89
CA GLU A 105 11.76 5.67 0.70
C GLU A 105 11.42 4.21 1.02
N ALA A 106 10.35 3.92 1.74
CA ALA A 106 9.86 2.56 1.93
C ALA A 106 9.55 1.92 0.57
N MET A 107 9.72 0.62 0.48
CA MET A 107 9.50 -0.12 -0.76
C MET A 107 8.22 -0.96 -0.66
N ILE A 108 7.55 -1.09 -1.79
CA ILE A 108 6.39 -1.97 -1.98
C ILE A 108 6.73 -3.08 -2.97
N LEU A 109 6.22 -4.28 -2.74
CA LEU A 109 6.41 -5.39 -3.65
C LEU A 109 5.34 -5.37 -4.75
N THR A 110 5.77 -5.08 -5.97
CA THR A 110 4.93 -5.11 -7.17
C THR A 110 4.97 -6.48 -7.85
N GLU A 111 4.12 -6.71 -8.84
CA GLU A 111 4.15 -7.91 -9.69
C GLU A 111 5.52 -8.13 -10.34
N TYR A 112 6.25 -7.05 -10.65
CA TYR A 112 7.56 -7.08 -11.31
C TYR A 112 8.75 -7.05 -10.35
N GLY A 113 8.51 -6.89 -9.05
CA GLY A 113 9.53 -6.82 -8.01
C GLY A 113 9.42 -5.57 -7.14
N TRP A 114 10.42 -5.33 -6.32
CA TRP A 114 10.43 -4.23 -5.36
C TRP A 114 10.62 -2.85 -6.01
N LYS A 115 9.77 -1.88 -5.64
CA LYS A 115 9.87 -0.46 -6.01
C LYS A 115 9.75 0.43 -4.77
N HIS A 116 10.36 1.62 -4.80
CA HIS A 116 10.09 2.63 -3.78
C HIS A 116 8.67 3.18 -3.92
N LEU A 117 8.04 3.59 -2.81
CA LEU A 117 6.69 4.16 -2.84
C LEU A 117 6.58 5.36 -3.76
N TYR A 118 7.60 6.22 -3.82
CA TYR A 118 7.61 7.39 -4.72
C TYR A 118 7.67 7.04 -6.23
N GLU A 119 7.94 5.78 -6.58
CA GLU A 119 7.99 5.30 -7.98
C GLU A 119 6.69 4.64 -8.44
N ILE A 120 5.78 4.34 -7.48
CA ILE A 120 4.51 3.66 -7.76
C ILE A 120 3.53 4.58 -8.48
N LYS A 121 2.71 3.99 -9.35
CA LYS A 121 1.64 4.66 -10.08
C LYS A 121 0.32 3.94 -9.86
N GLU A 122 -0.78 4.68 -9.95
CA GLU A 122 -2.13 4.12 -9.98
C GLU A 122 -2.27 3.14 -11.13
N GLY A 123 -2.99 2.04 -10.89
CA GLY A 123 -3.16 0.93 -11.83
C GLY A 123 -1.98 -0.06 -11.84
N GLU A 124 -0.85 0.21 -11.19
CA GLU A 124 0.24 -0.77 -11.07
C GLU A 124 -0.14 -1.93 -10.14
N ASN A 125 0.16 -3.15 -10.55
CA ASN A 125 -0.12 -4.35 -9.78
C ASN A 125 0.89 -4.54 -8.65
N VAL A 126 0.37 -4.76 -7.43
CA VAL A 126 1.17 -5.02 -6.22
C VAL A 126 0.72 -6.30 -5.51
N LEU A 127 1.59 -6.87 -4.69
CA LEU A 127 1.25 -8.04 -3.89
C LEU A 127 0.46 -7.61 -2.66
N THR A 128 -0.69 -8.23 -2.47
CA THR A 128 -1.63 -8.00 -1.38
C THR A 128 -1.89 -9.27 -0.60
N LEU A 129 -2.37 -9.16 0.62
CA LEU A 129 -2.76 -10.31 1.45
C LEU A 129 -4.27 -10.30 1.67
N ASN A 130 -4.94 -11.34 1.21
CA ASN A 130 -6.31 -11.61 1.60
C ASN A 130 -6.32 -12.11 3.05
N THR A 131 -6.82 -11.28 3.97
CA THR A 131 -6.80 -11.57 5.41
C THR A 131 -7.73 -12.70 5.81
N SER A 132 -8.73 -13.05 4.99
CA SER A 132 -9.68 -14.12 5.24
C SER A 132 -9.12 -15.49 4.87
N THR A 133 -8.42 -15.61 3.73
CA THR A 133 -7.86 -16.87 3.21
C THR A 133 -6.37 -17.04 3.52
N ASN A 134 -5.68 -15.95 3.86
CA ASN A 134 -4.23 -15.86 4.00
C ASN A 134 -3.47 -16.12 2.69
N GLU A 135 -4.12 -15.86 1.55
CA GLU A 135 -3.53 -15.96 0.21
C GLU A 135 -2.89 -14.65 -0.22
N ILE A 136 -1.79 -14.77 -0.94
CA ILE A 136 -1.11 -13.66 -1.60
C ILE A 136 -1.75 -13.47 -2.97
N GLU A 137 -2.35 -12.31 -3.18
CA GLU A 137 -3.01 -11.92 -4.43
C GLU A 137 -2.28 -10.76 -5.09
N ILE A 138 -2.44 -10.63 -6.40
CA ILE A 138 -1.94 -9.49 -7.17
C ILE A 138 -3.13 -8.58 -7.46
N GLN A 139 -3.07 -7.31 -7.02
CA GLN A 139 -4.14 -6.34 -7.21
C GLN A 139 -3.58 -4.99 -7.68
N PRO A 140 -4.33 -4.23 -8.49
CA PRO A 140 -3.92 -2.89 -8.89
C PRO A 140 -4.00 -1.91 -7.72
N VAL A 141 -3.06 -0.97 -7.70
CA VAL A 141 -3.14 0.21 -6.83
C VAL A 141 -4.28 1.09 -7.34
N LYS A 142 -5.28 1.33 -6.50
CA LYS A 142 -6.45 2.15 -6.83
C LYS A 142 -6.18 3.64 -6.68
N ASN A 143 -5.44 4.00 -5.64
CA ASN A 143 -5.15 5.37 -5.28
C ASN A 143 -3.81 5.49 -4.58
N ILE A 144 -3.16 6.65 -4.69
CA ILE A 144 -1.91 6.97 -4.03
C ILE A 144 -2.10 8.23 -3.20
N VAL A 145 -1.95 8.09 -1.89
CA VAL A 145 -2.01 9.21 -0.95
C VAL A 145 -0.59 9.71 -0.70
N LYS A 146 -0.39 11.01 -0.91
CA LYS A 146 0.89 11.68 -0.63
C LYS A 146 0.61 13.06 -0.01
N TYR A 147 1.28 13.36 1.12
CA TYR A 147 1.24 14.69 1.73
C TYR A 147 2.50 14.98 2.52
N HIS A 148 2.71 16.26 2.81
CA HIS A 148 3.81 16.70 3.67
C HIS A 148 3.40 16.60 5.14
N LYS A 149 4.20 15.89 5.94
CA LYS A 149 4.00 15.72 7.38
C LYS A 149 5.09 16.50 8.13
N ASP A 150 4.66 17.49 8.93
CA ASP A 150 5.49 18.13 9.94
C ASP A 150 4.92 17.77 11.33
N GLY A 151 5.72 17.13 12.17
CA GLY A 151 5.31 16.70 13.50
C GLY A 151 5.77 15.31 13.90
N LYS A 152 5.04 14.65 14.80
CA LYS A 152 5.41 13.34 15.34
C LYS A 152 5.02 12.21 14.39
N MET A 153 5.94 11.26 14.23
CA MET A 153 5.71 9.92 13.68
C MET A 153 6.08 8.87 14.73
N ILE A 154 5.71 7.63 14.48
CA ILE A 154 6.02 6.50 15.35
C ILE A 154 7.11 5.65 14.70
N ASN A 155 8.23 5.48 15.39
CA ASN A 155 9.25 4.50 15.02
C ASN A 155 8.99 3.19 15.77
N ILE A 156 8.78 2.11 15.01
CA ILE A 156 8.57 0.76 15.52
C ILE A 156 9.80 -0.07 15.16
N LYS A 157 10.60 -0.43 16.14
CA LYS A 157 11.86 -1.13 15.95
C LYS A 157 11.90 -2.47 16.67
N GLY A 158 12.25 -3.51 15.92
CA GLY A 158 12.42 -4.87 16.42
C GLY A 158 13.37 -5.66 15.54
N ARG A 159 13.54 -6.96 15.85
CA ARG A 159 14.40 -7.84 15.05
C ARG A 159 13.98 -7.91 13.57
N CYS A 160 12.67 -7.88 13.31
CA CYS A 160 12.09 -8.08 11.98
C CYS A 160 11.23 -6.92 11.48
N ILE A 161 11.32 -5.75 12.13
CA ILE A 161 10.61 -4.52 11.76
C ILE A 161 11.50 -3.32 12.11
N ASP A 162 11.49 -2.30 11.29
CA ASP A 162 12.16 -1.01 11.56
C ASP A 162 11.47 0.07 10.73
N ASP A 163 10.24 0.42 11.14
CA ASP A 163 9.35 1.30 10.41
C ASP A 163 9.27 2.68 11.04
N VAL A 164 9.07 3.69 10.21
CA VAL A 164 8.69 5.03 10.65
C VAL A 164 7.39 5.39 9.93
N VAL A 165 6.29 5.43 10.70
CA VAL A 165 4.93 5.59 10.17
C VAL A 165 4.15 6.67 10.91
N THR A 166 3.05 7.12 10.34
CA THR A 166 2.12 8.03 11.03
C THR A 166 1.46 7.32 12.23
N PRO A 167 1.05 8.04 13.28
CA PRO A 167 0.49 7.44 14.51
C PRO A 167 -0.72 6.54 14.28
N ASP A 168 -1.53 6.85 13.30
CA ASP A 168 -2.76 6.17 12.90
C ASP A 168 -2.54 5.01 11.93
N HIS A 169 -1.31 4.86 11.41
CA HIS A 169 -0.97 3.78 10.49
C HIS A 169 -1.27 2.40 11.08
N GLY A 170 -1.96 1.55 10.31
CA GLY A 170 -2.50 0.28 10.78
C GLY A 170 -1.63 -0.93 10.41
N PHE A 171 -1.65 -1.92 11.29
CA PHE A 171 -1.01 -3.23 11.08
C PHE A 171 -2.04 -4.34 11.26
N PRO A 172 -2.09 -5.33 10.36
CA PRO A 172 -2.96 -6.50 10.54
C PRO A 172 -2.43 -7.39 11.68
N LEU A 173 -3.28 -7.75 12.61
CA LEU A 173 -2.95 -8.70 13.69
C LEU A 173 -3.56 -10.06 13.42
N PHE A 174 -2.72 -11.09 13.48
CA PHE A 174 -3.08 -12.49 13.38
C PHE A 174 -2.84 -13.23 14.69
N ASN A 175 -3.62 -14.25 14.95
CA ASN A 175 -3.41 -15.13 16.10
C ASN A 175 -2.47 -16.31 15.75
N ARG A 176 -2.11 -17.12 16.75
CA ARG A 176 -1.22 -18.29 16.57
C ARG A 176 -1.71 -19.32 15.53
N ASN A 177 -3.01 -19.32 15.22
CA ASN A 177 -3.62 -20.21 14.23
C ASN A 177 -3.66 -19.55 12.82
N ASN A 178 -2.90 -18.49 12.59
CA ASN A 178 -2.85 -17.72 11.34
C ASN A 178 -4.22 -17.14 10.91
N LYS A 179 -5.10 -16.81 11.87
CA LYS A 179 -6.37 -16.16 11.57
C LYS A 179 -6.29 -14.67 11.90
N PHE A 180 -6.70 -13.85 10.96
CA PHE A 180 -6.86 -12.42 11.16
C PHE A 180 -7.79 -12.14 12.35
N LYS A 181 -7.48 -11.11 13.12
CA LYS A 181 -8.26 -10.69 14.28
C LYS A 181 -8.76 -9.27 14.20
N LYS A 182 -7.85 -8.33 13.99
CA LYS A 182 -8.15 -6.90 13.88
C LYS A 182 -6.95 -6.16 13.29
N PHE A 183 -7.15 -4.93 12.93
CA PHE A 183 -6.04 -3.98 12.76
C PHE A 183 -5.68 -3.33 14.10
N VAL A 184 -4.43 -2.92 14.24
CA VAL A 184 -3.91 -2.14 15.37
C VAL A 184 -3.14 -0.96 14.80
N THR A 185 -3.30 0.23 15.38
CA THR A 185 -2.54 1.41 14.95
C THR A 185 -1.17 1.48 15.59
N ALA A 186 -0.23 2.23 14.97
CA ALA A 186 1.08 2.49 15.54
C ALA A 186 0.98 3.17 16.93
N LYS A 187 0.01 4.07 17.09
CA LYS A 187 -0.30 4.72 18.38
C LYS A 187 -0.76 3.71 19.44
N GLU A 188 -1.67 2.78 19.09
CA GLU A 188 -2.08 1.72 20.01
C GLU A 188 -0.90 0.83 20.41
N LEU A 189 0.04 0.54 19.49
CA LEU A 189 1.26 -0.20 19.83
C LEU A 189 2.17 0.57 20.79
N LEU A 190 2.18 1.92 20.72
CA LEU A 190 2.91 2.76 21.67
C LEU A 190 2.28 2.80 23.05
N GLU A 191 0.94 2.96 23.13
CA GLU A 191 0.21 3.24 24.37
C GLU A 191 -0.18 1.97 25.13
N THR A 192 -0.49 0.87 24.41
CA THR A 192 -1.05 -0.33 25.02
C THR A 192 -0.12 -1.53 24.90
N ASP A 193 -0.20 -2.47 25.86
CA ASP A 193 0.40 -3.79 25.72
C ASP A 193 -0.53 -4.69 24.90
N VAL A 194 -0.17 -4.90 23.62
CA VAL A 194 -0.86 -5.89 22.81
C VAL A 194 -0.53 -7.29 23.30
N ASN A 195 -1.56 -8.12 23.45
CA ASN A 195 -1.40 -9.48 23.96
C ASN A 195 -0.36 -10.27 23.12
N ALA A 196 0.60 -10.90 23.80
CA ALA A 196 1.67 -11.73 23.22
C ALA A 196 1.20 -12.92 22.33
N HIS A 197 -0.12 -13.10 22.20
CA HIS A 197 -0.71 -14.11 21.32
C HIS A 197 -0.95 -13.60 19.90
N TYR A 198 -0.77 -12.29 19.65
CA TYR A 198 -0.96 -11.67 18.33
C TYR A 198 0.36 -11.27 17.70
N TYR A 199 0.39 -11.33 16.38
CA TYR A 199 1.56 -10.94 15.60
C TYR A 199 1.15 -10.26 14.28
N ILE A 200 2.03 -9.38 13.78
CA ILE A 200 1.96 -8.81 12.45
C ILE A 200 2.49 -9.87 11.47
N PRO A 201 1.73 -10.31 10.45
CA PRO A 201 2.16 -11.38 9.56
C PRO A 201 3.33 -10.96 8.66
N LYS A 202 4.19 -11.90 8.35
CA LYS A 202 5.34 -11.75 7.44
C LYS A 202 5.25 -12.68 6.23
N THR A 203 4.35 -13.64 6.25
CA THR A 203 4.19 -14.66 5.22
C THR A 203 2.74 -14.75 4.79
N GLY A 204 2.51 -15.42 3.68
CA GLY A 204 1.20 -15.75 3.14
C GLY A 204 1.30 -16.99 2.28
N THR A 205 0.21 -17.41 1.68
CA THR A 205 0.12 -18.55 0.77
C THR A 205 0.17 -18.07 -0.67
N TRP A 206 1.21 -18.43 -1.42
CA TRP A 206 1.32 -18.15 -2.83
C TRP A 206 0.90 -19.38 -3.64
N ILE A 207 0.03 -19.20 -4.63
CA ILE A 207 -0.40 -20.24 -5.56
C ILE A 207 0.50 -20.21 -6.80
N GLY A 208 0.58 -19.07 -7.47
CA GLY A 208 1.37 -18.87 -8.69
C GLY A 208 0.84 -19.62 -9.90
N ARG A 209 1.64 -19.59 -10.99
CA ARG A 209 1.36 -20.32 -12.22
C ARG A 209 1.91 -21.74 -12.14
N ASN A 210 1.36 -22.62 -12.94
CA ASN A 210 1.85 -24.00 -13.04
C ASN A 210 2.13 -24.33 -14.51
N ASP A 211 3.07 -23.58 -15.11
CA ASP A 211 3.51 -23.81 -16.48
C ASP A 211 4.34 -25.09 -16.53
N GLU A 212 4.06 -25.97 -17.50
CA GLU A 212 4.80 -27.23 -17.66
C GLU A 212 6.20 -27.02 -18.25
N PHE A 213 6.33 -26.02 -19.11
CA PHE A 213 7.57 -25.78 -19.87
C PHE A 213 7.93 -24.30 -19.90
N MET A 214 9.23 -24.04 -19.95
CA MET A 214 9.81 -22.78 -20.37
C MET A 214 10.22 -22.87 -21.84
N VAL A 215 9.87 -21.85 -22.62
CA VAL A 215 10.23 -21.78 -24.03
C VAL A 215 11.29 -20.70 -24.25
N VAL A 216 12.49 -21.11 -24.62
CA VAL A 216 13.56 -20.20 -25.05
C VAL A 216 13.46 -20.03 -26.55
N PRO A 217 13.28 -18.79 -27.06
CA PRO A 217 13.05 -18.55 -28.47
C PRO A 217 14.20 -19.04 -29.38
N LYS A 218 13.85 -19.51 -30.57
CA LYS A 218 14.76 -19.85 -31.63
C LYS A 218 15.71 -18.71 -32.02
N MET A 219 16.78 -19.04 -32.72
CA MET A 219 17.63 -18.05 -33.33
C MET A 219 17.03 -17.56 -34.66
N GLU A 220 17.28 -16.30 -35.01
CA GLU A 220 16.95 -15.78 -36.33
C GLU A 220 18.05 -16.20 -37.35
N GLU A 221 17.70 -16.41 -38.63
CA GLU A 221 18.67 -16.85 -39.64
C GLU A 221 19.89 -15.95 -39.75
N HIS A 222 19.71 -14.63 -39.62
CA HIS A 222 20.80 -13.65 -39.69
C HIS A 222 21.78 -13.73 -38.49
N GLU A 223 21.38 -14.34 -37.38
CA GLU A 223 22.23 -14.54 -36.22
C GLU A 223 23.12 -15.78 -36.35
N LEU A 224 22.77 -16.66 -37.25
CA LEU A 224 23.52 -17.88 -37.51
C LEU A 224 24.73 -17.59 -38.40
N GLY A 225 25.88 -18.15 -38.05
CA GLY A 225 27.10 -18.01 -38.88
C GLY A 225 26.94 -18.61 -40.28
N ARG A 226 27.54 -18.00 -41.30
CA ARG A 226 27.46 -18.47 -42.70
C ARG A 226 27.90 -19.93 -42.91
N ASN A 227 28.77 -20.45 -42.05
CA ASN A 227 29.37 -21.79 -42.17
C ASN A 227 28.85 -22.75 -41.06
N ILE A 228 27.66 -22.50 -40.50
CA ILE A 228 27.07 -23.42 -39.53
C ILE A 228 26.66 -24.72 -40.22
N ARG A 229 26.90 -25.86 -39.57
CA ARG A 229 26.45 -27.18 -40.06
C ARG A 229 24.93 -27.20 -40.19
N HIS A 230 24.42 -27.88 -41.23
CA HIS A 230 22.99 -27.90 -41.57
C HIS A 230 22.13 -28.42 -40.42
N ASP A 231 22.55 -29.54 -39.77
CA ASP A 231 21.86 -30.12 -38.62
C ASP A 231 21.77 -29.14 -37.42
N LEU A 232 22.82 -28.37 -37.15
CA LEU A 232 22.82 -27.36 -36.11
C LEU A 232 21.98 -26.15 -36.52
N LYS A 233 21.94 -25.78 -37.80
CA LYS A 233 21.08 -24.70 -38.31
C LYS A 233 19.62 -25.06 -38.09
N GLU A 234 19.18 -26.22 -38.46
CA GLU A 234 17.81 -26.70 -38.23
C GLU A 234 17.45 -26.74 -36.77
N LYS A 235 18.35 -27.26 -35.90
CA LYS A 235 18.18 -27.25 -34.45
C LYS A 235 17.96 -25.87 -33.87
N TYR A 236 18.75 -24.87 -34.31
CA TYR A 236 18.68 -23.52 -33.73
C TYR A 236 17.55 -22.67 -34.31
N LEU A 237 16.96 -23.05 -35.42
CA LEU A 237 15.73 -22.45 -35.97
C LEU A 237 14.43 -22.97 -35.31
N GLN A 238 14.56 -23.85 -34.30
CA GLN A 238 13.45 -24.30 -33.47
C GLN A 238 13.62 -23.78 -32.05
N ASP A 239 12.51 -23.51 -31.37
CA ASP A 239 12.52 -23.12 -29.97
C ASP A 239 13.16 -24.21 -29.09
N LEU A 240 13.79 -23.80 -27.99
CA LEU A 240 14.29 -24.72 -26.98
C LEU A 240 13.25 -24.83 -25.86
N VAL A 241 12.55 -25.95 -25.82
CA VAL A 241 11.53 -26.24 -24.79
C VAL A 241 12.21 -26.96 -23.62
N ILE A 242 12.03 -26.44 -22.42
CA ILE A 242 12.68 -26.93 -21.20
C ILE A 242 11.58 -27.25 -20.18
N PRO A 243 11.51 -28.45 -19.59
CA PRO A 243 10.61 -28.73 -18.48
C PRO A 243 10.82 -27.70 -17.35
N MET A 244 9.74 -27.17 -16.76
CA MET A 244 9.83 -26.04 -15.84
C MET A 244 10.64 -26.36 -14.59
N ASP A 245 10.58 -27.58 -14.07
CA ASP A 245 11.39 -28.03 -12.95
C ASP A 245 12.90 -28.07 -13.28
N ILE A 246 13.26 -28.52 -14.49
CA ILE A 246 14.65 -28.51 -15.01
C ILE A 246 15.11 -27.06 -15.19
N PHE A 247 14.25 -26.19 -15.76
CA PHE A 247 14.56 -24.78 -15.91
C PHE A 247 14.81 -24.12 -14.55
N ALA A 248 13.98 -24.41 -13.53
CA ALA A 248 14.15 -23.91 -12.18
C ALA A 248 15.48 -24.35 -11.56
N LYS A 249 15.84 -25.64 -11.69
CA LYS A 249 17.15 -26.17 -11.25
C LYS A 249 18.31 -25.50 -11.94
N PHE A 250 18.24 -25.42 -13.28
CA PHE A 250 19.26 -24.75 -14.09
C PHE A 250 19.45 -23.29 -13.71
N MET A 251 18.36 -22.52 -13.61
CA MET A 251 18.45 -21.10 -13.24
C MET A 251 18.98 -20.90 -11.84
N GLY A 252 18.63 -21.75 -10.87
CA GLY A 252 19.15 -21.71 -9.51
C GLY A 252 20.68 -21.80 -9.50
N ILE A 253 21.25 -22.83 -10.15
CA ILE A 253 22.69 -23.02 -10.18
C ILE A 253 23.39 -22.05 -11.15
N TYR A 254 22.74 -21.60 -12.23
CA TYR A 254 23.32 -20.64 -13.16
C TYR A 254 23.42 -19.24 -12.54
N LEU A 255 22.41 -18.78 -11.82
CA LEU A 255 22.44 -17.46 -11.19
C LEU A 255 23.45 -17.39 -10.03
N SER A 256 23.74 -18.51 -9.35
CA SER A 256 24.81 -18.58 -8.35
C SER A 256 26.20 -18.76 -9.01
N GLU A 257 26.45 -19.88 -9.67
CA GLU A 257 27.77 -20.34 -10.11
C GLU A 257 28.01 -20.23 -11.65
N GLY A 258 27.03 -19.73 -12.38
CA GLY A 258 27.05 -19.71 -13.85
C GLY A 258 27.72 -18.49 -14.45
N SER A 259 28.28 -18.69 -15.63
CA SER A 259 28.82 -17.67 -16.50
C SER A 259 28.54 -18.00 -17.97
N HIS A 260 28.61 -17.01 -18.85
CA HIS A 260 28.48 -17.21 -20.29
C HIS A 260 29.62 -16.54 -21.04
N SER A 261 29.89 -17.01 -22.26
CA SER A 261 30.94 -16.43 -23.09
C SER A 261 30.51 -15.05 -23.61
N LYS A 262 31.44 -14.09 -23.57
CA LYS A 262 31.20 -12.77 -24.17
C LYS A 262 31.05 -12.88 -25.69
N LYS A 263 30.14 -12.12 -26.28
CA LYS A 263 29.77 -12.06 -27.70
C LYS A 263 30.98 -11.86 -28.67
N THR A 264 32.09 -11.35 -28.16
CA THR A 264 33.31 -11.05 -28.93
C THR A 264 34.14 -12.28 -29.33
N ASN A 265 33.93 -13.45 -28.72
CA ASN A 265 34.82 -14.61 -28.87
C ASN A 265 34.26 -15.75 -29.71
N LYS A 266 33.21 -15.55 -30.52
CA LYS A 266 32.56 -16.60 -31.34
C LYS A 266 32.17 -17.89 -30.59
N SER A 267 32.18 -17.88 -29.26
CA SER A 267 31.94 -19.01 -28.40
C SER A 267 30.59 -18.83 -27.72
N ASN A 268 29.60 -19.65 -28.08
CA ASN A 268 28.25 -19.62 -27.53
C ASN A 268 28.16 -20.69 -26.41
N LYS A 269 28.89 -20.43 -25.32
CA LYS A 269 29.02 -21.39 -24.22
C LYS A 269 28.39 -20.83 -22.95
N VAL A 270 27.63 -21.67 -22.28
CA VAL A 270 27.15 -21.46 -20.92
C VAL A 270 27.97 -22.36 -20.01
N ASN A 271 28.57 -21.80 -18.98
CA ASN A 271 29.44 -22.52 -18.06
C ASN A 271 28.84 -22.51 -16.67
N ILE A 272 28.89 -23.64 -15.98
CA ILE A 272 28.56 -23.76 -14.56
C ILE A 272 29.83 -24.28 -13.85
N HIS A 273 30.32 -23.54 -12.87
CA HIS A 273 31.54 -23.85 -12.13
C HIS A 273 31.20 -24.39 -10.76
N GLN A 274 31.74 -25.55 -10.38
CA GLN A 274 31.53 -26.10 -9.05
C GLN A 274 32.72 -26.93 -8.60
N LYS A 275 33.03 -26.85 -7.29
CA LYS A 275 34.13 -27.60 -6.66
C LYS A 275 33.63 -28.74 -5.77
N LYS A 276 32.43 -28.62 -5.20
CA LYS A 276 31.85 -29.62 -4.30
C LYS A 276 31.35 -30.79 -5.12
N GLU A 277 31.87 -31.98 -4.82
CA GLU A 277 31.60 -33.18 -5.63
C GLU A 277 30.13 -33.63 -5.60
N ASP A 278 29.50 -33.55 -4.43
CA ASP A 278 28.07 -33.81 -4.24
C ASP A 278 27.19 -32.93 -5.13
N ILE A 279 27.50 -31.64 -5.22
CA ILE A 279 26.77 -30.72 -6.10
C ILE A 279 27.08 -30.98 -7.58
N CYS A 280 28.33 -31.34 -7.91
CA CYS A 280 28.72 -31.72 -9.28
C CYS A 280 27.89 -32.91 -9.78
N ILE A 281 27.63 -33.92 -8.92
CA ILE A 281 26.79 -35.06 -9.26
C ILE A 281 25.35 -34.64 -9.58
N GLU A 282 24.77 -33.75 -8.76
CA GLU A 282 23.42 -33.23 -8.98
C GLU A 282 23.32 -32.41 -10.26
N ILE A 283 24.33 -31.56 -10.56
CA ILE A 283 24.39 -30.77 -11.81
C ILE A 283 24.46 -31.73 -13.02
N GLN A 284 25.31 -32.74 -12.95
CA GLN A 284 25.43 -33.70 -14.03
C GLN A 284 24.11 -34.43 -14.29
N LYS A 285 23.48 -34.93 -13.24
CA LYS A 285 22.18 -35.60 -13.33
C LYS A 285 21.11 -34.69 -13.93
N MET A 286 21.02 -33.44 -13.49
CA MET A 286 20.06 -32.45 -14.03
C MET A 286 20.27 -32.25 -15.54
N LEU A 287 21.52 -32.15 -16.02
CA LEU A 287 21.83 -31.97 -17.43
C LEU A 287 21.55 -33.23 -18.26
N GLU A 288 21.76 -34.42 -17.69
CA GLU A 288 21.40 -35.72 -18.28
C GLU A 288 19.87 -35.88 -18.38
N ASP A 289 19.14 -35.58 -17.30
CA ASP A 289 17.66 -35.58 -17.27
C ASP A 289 17.06 -34.60 -18.28
N TRP A 290 17.73 -33.47 -18.52
CA TRP A 290 17.35 -32.50 -19.55
C TRP A 290 17.61 -33.03 -20.97
N GLY A 291 18.58 -33.92 -21.14
CA GLY A 291 19.02 -34.39 -22.46
C GLY A 291 19.79 -33.35 -23.27
N ILE A 292 20.30 -32.28 -22.65
CA ILE A 292 21.10 -31.28 -23.32
C ILE A 292 22.58 -31.71 -23.40
N GLY A 293 23.21 -31.51 -24.55
CA GLY A 293 24.63 -31.86 -24.70
C GLY A 293 25.54 -30.94 -23.89
N PHE A 294 26.44 -31.55 -23.10
CA PHE A 294 27.42 -30.80 -22.30
C PHE A 294 28.78 -31.53 -22.27
N THR A 295 29.83 -30.84 -21.88
CA THR A 295 31.16 -31.39 -21.60
C THR A 295 31.62 -30.93 -20.23
N VAL A 296 32.43 -31.77 -19.56
CA VAL A 296 32.97 -31.46 -18.23
C VAL A 296 34.48 -31.29 -18.32
N ASN A 297 34.96 -30.15 -17.89
CA ASN A 297 36.38 -29.82 -17.80
C ASN A 297 36.76 -29.77 -16.31
N THR A 298 37.79 -30.51 -15.91
CA THR A 298 38.32 -30.49 -14.54
C THR A 298 39.61 -29.67 -14.48
N SER A 299 39.67 -28.70 -13.61
CA SER A 299 40.86 -27.87 -13.37
C SER A 299 41.89 -28.66 -12.52
N LYS A 300 43.13 -28.15 -12.49
CA LYS A 300 44.19 -28.72 -11.60
C LYS A 300 43.85 -28.62 -10.11
N SER A 301 42.98 -27.70 -9.73
CA SER A 301 42.50 -27.52 -8.35
C SER A 301 41.31 -28.41 -7.97
N GLY A 302 40.86 -29.27 -8.89
CA GLY A 302 39.70 -30.16 -8.71
C GLY A 302 38.34 -29.52 -8.99
N SER A 303 38.29 -28.25 -9.37
CA SER A 303 37.03 -27.57 -9.74
C SER A 303 36.55 -28.10 -11.10
N LYS A 304 35.29 -28.47 -11.23
CA LYS A 304 34.62 -28.89 -12.46
C LYS A 304 33.90 -27.73 -13.12
N THR A 305 33.98 -27.69 -14.46
CA THR A 305 33.23 -26.75 -15.27
C THR A 305 32.38 -27.51 -16.25
N PHE A 306 31.06 -27.44 -16.08
CA PHE A 306 30.08 -27.98 -17.03
C PHE A 306 29.86 -26.96 -18.13
N VAL A 307 30.11 -27.34 -19.37
CA VAL A 307 30.06 -26.45 -20.55
C VAL A 307 28.93 -26.91 -21.45
N ILE A 308 27.92 -26.10 -21.60
CA ILE A 308 26.78 -26.28 -22.49
C ILE A 308 26.98 -25.44 -23.74
N SER A 309 26.92 -26.07 -24.93
CA SER A 309 27.11 -25.38 -26.21
C SER A 309 25.78 -25.31 -26.96
N ASP A 310 24.89 -24.41 -26.54
CA ASP A 310 23.63 -24.11 -27.23
C ASP A 310 23.49 -22.59 -27.41
N MET A 311 23.33 -22.14 -28.66
CA MET A 311 23.28 -20.71 -29.00
C MET A 311 22.05 -20.01 -28.42
N ARG A 312 20.88 -20.68 -28.43
CA ARG A 312 19.61 -20.16 -27.89
C ARG A 312 19.75 -19.93 -26.39
N LEU A 313 20.24 -20.94 -25.66
CA LEU A 313 20.45 -20.86 -24.23
C LEU A 313 21.49 -19.78 -23.88
N CYS A 314 22.60 -19.71 -24.63
CA CYS A 314 23.62 -18.69 -24.42
C CYS A 314 23.07 -17.28 -24.64
N LYS A 315 22.27 -17.08 -25.69
CA LYS A 315 21.57 -15.80 -25.97
C LYS A 315 20.61 -15.45 -24.84
N TYR A 316 19.80 -16.43 -24.39
CA TYR A 316 18.86 -16.24 -23.29
C TYR A 316 19.57 -15.84 -21.99
N VAL A 317 20.61 -16.57 -21.58
CA VAL A 317 21.29 -16.26 -20.31
C VAL A 317 22.15 -14.99 -20.38
N SER A 318 22.48 -14.51 -21.57
CA SER A 318 23.28 -13.29 -21.74
C SER A 318 22.58 -12.03 -21.22
N GLN A 319 21.25 -12.04 -21.13
CA GLN A 319 20.46 -10.93 -20.58
C GLN A 319 20.70 -10.70 -19.09
N PHE A 320 21.11 -11.71 -18.34
CA PHE A 320 21.35 -11.60 -16.90
C PHE A 320 22.68 -10.91 -16.56
N GLY A 321 23.50 -10.60 -17.53
CA GLY A 321 24.73 -9.81 -17.37
C GLY A 321 25.80 -10.48 -16.51
N LEU A 322 26.57 -9.65 -15.79
CA LEU A 322 27.63 -10.10 -14.88
C LEU A 322 27.08 -10.32 -13.45
N CYS A 323 27.92 -10.85 -12.56
CA CYS A 323 27.52 -11.21 -11.19
C CYS A 323 26.79 -10.09 -10.42
N TYR A 324 27.11 -8.82 -10.66
CA TYR A 324 26.47 -7.66 -10.00
C TYR A 324 25.21 -7.14 -10.71
N ASN A 325 24.83 -7.72 -11.87
CA ASN A 325 23.64 -7.34 -12.64
C ASN A 325 22.59 -8.47 -12.72
N LYS A 326 22.90 -9.65 -12.19
CA LYS A 326 22.00 -10.81 -12.25
C LYS A 326 20.65 -10.50 -11.62
N PHE A 327 19.59 -11.11 -12.14
CA PHE A 327 18.21 -11.06 -11.63
C PHE A 327 17.51 -12.37 -11.95
N VAL A 328 16.38 -12.65 -11.28
CA VAL A 328 15.54 -13.82 -11.58
C VAL A 328 14.54 -13.45 -12.67
N PRO A 329 14.41 -14.25 -13.76
CA PRO A 329 13.45 -13.96 -14.82
C PRO A 329 12.01 -13.91 -14.28
N PHE A 330 11.24 -12.99 -14.84
CA PHE A 330 9.85 -12.74 -14.44
C PHE A 330 9.00 -14.02 -14.52
N GLU A 331 9.12 -14.76 -15.62
CA GLU A 331 8.36 -15.99 -15.87
C GLU A 331 8.57 -17.03 -14.75
N LEU A 332 9.79 -17.12 -14.23
CA LEU A 332 10.11 -18.02 -13.11
C LEU A 332 9.54 -17.48 -11.79
N LYS A 333 9.60 -16.16 -11.54
CA LYS A 333 9.05 -15.54 -10.31
C LYS A 333 7.54 -15.72 -10.16
N GLN A 334 6.82 -15.95 -11.27
CA GLN A 334 5.37 -16.15 -11.27
C GLN A 334 4.94 -17.61 -11.11
N GLN A 335 5.88 -18.56 -11.06
CA GLN A 335 5.57 -19.98 -10.93
C GLN A 335 5.03 -20.36 -9.56
N SER A 336 4.50 -21.59 -9.47
CA SER A 336 3.99 -22.16 -8.23
C SER A 336 5.06 -22.23 -7.15
N LYS A 337 4.62 -22.30 -5.91
CA LYS A 337 5.48 -22.43 -4.73
C LYS A 337 6.46 -23.61 -4.87
N GLU A 338 6.03 -24.71 -5.45
CA GLU A 338 6.82 -25.92 -5.64
C GLU A 338 8.00 -25.68 -6.59
N ILE A 339 7.75 -25.05 -7.73
CA ILE A 339 8.79 -24.68 -8.72
C ILE A 339 9.75 -23.64 -8.14
N LEU A 340 9.21 -22.61 -7.47
CA LEU A 340 10.04 -21.59 -6.82
C LEU A 340 10.93 -22.19 -5.73
N LYS A 341 10.43 -23.21 -5.00
CA LYS A 341 11.22 -23.91 -4.00
C LYS A 341 12.36 -24.71 -4.64
N ILE A 342 12.13 -25.37 -5.77
CA ILE A 342 13.18 -26.07 -6.53
C ILE A 342 14.27 -25.05 -6.94
N PHE A 343 13.88 -23.93 -7.53
CA PHE A 343 14.83 -22.87 -7.89
C PHE A 343 15.64 -22.39 -6.68
N TYR A 344 14.97 -22.06 -5.57
CA TYR A 344 15.62 -21.54 -4.38
C TYR A 344 16.59 -22.54 -3.75
N ASP A 345 16.21 -23.80 -3.64
CA ASP A 345 17.06 -24.87 -3.09
C ASP A 345 18.34 -25.06 -3.95
N TRP A 346 18.22 -24.98 -5.28
CA TRP A 346 19.37 -25.06 -6.19
C TRP A 346 20.26 -23.81 -6.15
N PHE A 347 19.69 -22.62 -5.92
CA PHE A 347 20.49 -21.42 -5.68
C PHE A 347 21.28 -21.53 -4.38
N VAL A 348 20.64 -22.01 -3.29
CA VAL A 348 21.30 -22.23 -1.98
C VAL A 348 22.45 -23.22 -2.06
N MET A 349 22.37 -24.23 -2.92
CA MET A 349 23.48 -25.18 -3.14
C MET A 349 24.74 -24.47 -3.68
N GLY A 350 24.61 -23.47 -4.52
CA GLY A 350 25.72 -22.64 -5.02
C GLY A 350 26.17 -21.60 -4.00
N ASP A 351 25.42 -20.50 -3.89
CA ASP A 351 25.76 -19.29 -3.12
C ASP A 351 25.01 -19.18 -1.77
N GLY A 352 24.60 -20.31 -1.21
CA GLY A 352 23.90 -20.33 0.07
C GLY A 352 24.78 -20.80 1.24
N ARG A 353 24.38 -20.37 2.44
CA ARG A 353 24.93 -20.83 3.71
C ARG A 353 23.82 -21.34 4.60
N ILE A 354 23.84 -22.64 4.90
CA ILE A 354 22.89 -23.25 5.82
C ILE A 354 23.39 -23.02 7.25
N ARG A 355 22.57 -22.36 8.08
CA ARG A 355 22.81 -22.17 9.51
C ARG A 355 21.98 -23.20 10.29
N GLY A 356 22.58 -23.83 11.29
CA GLY A 356 21.90 -24.75 12.21
C GLY A 356 22.58 -26.10 12.34
N ASP A 357 22.30 -26.79 13.44
CA ASP A 357 22.81 -28.14 13.68
C ASP A 357 21.82 -29.18 13.12
N LYS A 358 22.19 -29.82 12.01
CA LYS A 358 21.40 -30.89 11.38
C LYS A 358 21.04 -32.05 12.35
N ARG A 359 21.75 -32.14 13.49
CA ARG A 359 21.57 -33.19 14.51
C ARG A 359 20.46 -32.87 15.53
N ARG A 360 19.98 -31.62 15.61
CA ARG A 360 18.90 -31.23 16.51
C ARG A 360 17.56 -31.27 15.79
N LYS A 361 16.66 -32.17 16.17
CA LYS A 361 15.29 -32.32 15.60
C LYS A 361 14.44 -31.04 15.64
N ASN A 362 14.80 -30.07 16.46
CA ASN A 362 14.09 -28.79 16.64
C ASN A 362 14.96 -27.56 16.32
N SER A 363 16.08 -27.71 15.59
CA SER A 363 16.87 -26.54 15.18
C SER A 363 16.11 -25.80 14.06
N ASN A 364 15.85 -24.52 14.30
CA ASN A 364 15.36 -23.60 13.26
C ASN A 364 16.48 -23.47 12.22
N PHE A 365 16.41 -24.26 11.14
CA PHE A 365 17.29 -24.08 10.00
C PHE A 365 16.95 -22.75 9.34
N SER A 366 17.94 -21.89 9.17
CA SER A 366 17.85 -20.71 8.33
C SER A 366 18.94 -20.80 7.27
N ASP A 367 18.62 -20.44 6.05
CA ASP A 367 19.59 -20.31 4.98
C ASP A 367 19.84 -18.84 4.76
N ASP A 368 21.11 -18.45 4.62
CA ASP A 368 21.49 -17.16 4.09
C ASP A 368 21.86 -17.35 2.62
N VAL A 369 21.39 -16.45 1.76
CA VAL A 369 21.81 -16.37 0.36
C VAL A 369 22.47 -15.03 0.12
N PHE A 370 23.52 -15.03 -0.68
CA PHE A 370 24.40 -13.89 -0.89
C PHE A 370 24.46 -13.54 -2.37
N SER A 371 24.51 -12.24 -2.67
CA SER A 371 24.74 -11.75 -4.01
C SER A 371 25.41 -10.38 -4.02
N THR A 372 26.24 -10.12 -5.01
CA THR A 372 26.73 -8.77 -5.34
C THR A 372 25.72 -7.99 -6.18
N SER A 373 24.68 -8.63 -6.70
CA SER A 373 23.55 -7.98 -7.36
C SER A 373 22.47 -7.64 -6.34
N LYS A 374 22.15 -6.35 -6.19
CA LYS A 374 21.03 -5.87 -5.37
C LYS A 374 19.70 -6.43 -5.90
N GLN A 375 19.53 -6.41 -7.24
CA GLN A 375 18.31 -6.90 -7.86
C GLN A 375 18.10 -8.39 -7.58
N LEU A 376 19.14 -9.21 -7.74
CA LEU A 376 19.04 -10.65 -7.44
C LEU A 376 18.70 -10.91 -5.96
N ALA A 377 19.27 -10.13 -5.04
CA ALA A 377 18.95 -10.25 -3.61
C ALA A 377 17.50 -9.84 -3.29
N LEU A 378 16.97 -8.81 -3.98
CA LEU A 378 15.55 -8.41 -3.90
C LEU A 378 14.64 -9.50 -4.48
N ASP A 379 14.99 -10.09 -5.62
CA ASP A 379 14.22 -11.19 -6.23
C ASP A 379 14.20 -12.44 -5.33
N LEU A 380 15.34 -12.78 -4.72
CA LEU A 380 15.42 -13.90 -3.77
C LEU A 380 14.58 -13.65 -2.51
N ASN A 381 14.52 -12.39 -2.04
CA ASN A 381 13.64 -12.01 -0.93
C ASN A 381 12.15 -12.15 -1.30
N GLU A 382 11.75 -11.74 -2.51
CA GLU A 382 10.41 -11.98 -3.06
C GLU A 382 10.08 -13.47 -3.12
N ILE A 383 11.02 -14.30 -3.63
CA ILE A 383 10.83 -15.74 -3.73
C ILE A 383 10.71 -16.39 -2.35
N GLN A 384 11.47 -15.92 -1.36
CA GLN A 384 11.32 -16.38 0.03
C GLN A 384 9.88 -16.19 0.53
N LEU A 385 9.26 -15.02 0.26
CA LEU A 385 7.85 -14.80 0.59
C LEU A 385 6.94 -15.82 -0.11
N LYS A 386 7.10 -16.00 -1.43
CA LYS A 386 6.26 -16.87 -2.26
C LYS A 386 6.39 -18.36 -1.88
N ILE A 387 7.55 -18.79 -1.38
CA ILE A 387 7.72 -20.16 -0.86
C ILE A 387 7.30 -20.33 0.60
N GLY A 388 6.73 -19.27 1.22
CA GLY A 388 6.14 -19.31 2.57
C GLY A 388 7.11 -19.01 3.70
N TYR A 389 8.22 -18.34 3.41
CA TYR A 389 9.17 -17.84 4.40
C TYR A 389 9.18 -16.30 4.42
N SER A 390 9.88 -15.74 5.38
CA SER A 390 10.16 -14.31 5.40
C SER A 390 11.64 -14.08 5.48
N GLY A 391 12.11 -13.01 4.85
CA GLY A 391 13.50 -12.60 4.89
C GLY A 391 13.61 -11.10 5.16
N ASN A 392 14.77 -10.68 5.67
CA ASN A 392 15.17 -9.28 5.67
C ASN A 392 16.29 -9.13 4.66
N LEU A 393 16.33 -8.02 3.96
CA LEU A 393 17.44 -7.67 3.07
C LEU A 393 18.47 -6.89 3.88
N LEU A 394 19.73 -7.30 3.82
CA LEU A 394 20.83 -6.65 4.49
C LEU A 394 21.92 -6.33 3.46
N GLU A 395 22.60 -5.21 3.67
CA GLU A 395 23.73 -4.78 2.85
C GLU A 395 25.02 -4.75 3.69
N GLU A 396 26.06 -5.39 3.19
CA GLU A 396 27.41 -5.31 3.75
C GLU A 396 28.29 -4.50 2.80
N LYS A 397 28.68 -3.30 3.22
CA LYS A 397 29.68 -2.49 2.51
C LYS A 397 31.03 -3.15 2.58
N ARG A 398 31.74 -3.21 1.47
CA ARG A 398 33.05 -3.86 1.33
C ARG A 398 34.15 -2.87 0.98
N ASP A 399 34.22 -1.79 1.73
CA ASP A 399 35.11 -0.67 1.47
C ASP A 399 36.57 -0.94 1.91
N ASN A 400 36.79 -2.02 2.70
CA ASN A 400 38.12 -2.38 3.19
C ASN A 400 38.79 -3.45 2.33
N ASP A 401 40.13 -3.38 2.24
CA ASP A 401 40.93 -4.41 1.60
C ASP A 401 40.79 -5.76 2.31
N ARG A 402 40.70 -6.85 1.51
CA ARG A 402 40.49 -8.20 2.02
C ARG A 402 41.47 -9.18 1.37
N LEU A 403 41.98 -10.11 2.18
CA LEU A 403 42.76 -11.21 1.67
C LEU A 403 41.86 -12.46 1.49
N ILE A 404 41.64 -12.88 0.24
CA ILE A 404 40.83 -14.07 -0.07
C ILE A 404 41.73 -15.09 -0.75
N GLU A 405 41.94 -16.26 -0.15
CA GLU A 405 42.81 -17.34 -0.63
C GLU A 405 44.20 -16.86 -1.07
N GLY A 406 44.80 -15.94 -0.28
CA GLY A 406 46.13 -15.36 -0.54
C GLY A 406 46.14 -14.23 -1.59
N ARG A 407 45.02 -13.85 -2.18
CA ARG A 407 44.89 -12.75 -3.13
C ARG A 407 44.31 -11.52 -2.43
N LEU A 408 45.01 -10.40 -2.53
CA LEU A 408 44.53 -9.10 -2.02
C LEU A 408 43.47 -8.54 -2.98
N ILE A 409 42.27 -8.33 -2.44
CA ILE A 409 41.17 -7.63 -3.12
C ILE A 409 41.01 -6.26 -2.47
N LYS A 410 41.25 -5.21 -3.24
CA LYS A 410 41.11 -3.83 -2.74
C LYS A 410 39.65 -3.46 -2.57
N GLY A 411 39.34 -2.74 -1.48
CA GLY A 411 37.98 -2.26 -1.19
C GLY A 411 37.40 -1.41 -2.30
N GLU A 412 38.20 -0.54 -2.90
CA GLU A 412 37.82 0.34 -4.04
C GLU A 412 37.30 -0.43 -5.29
N ASN A 413 37.69 -1.71 -5.44
CA ASN A 413 37.27 -2.59 -6.54
C ASN A 413 36.21 -3.61 -6.11
N SER A 414 35.66 -3.47 -4.92
CA SER A 414 34.68 -4.41 -4.36
C SER A 414 33.26 -3.88 -4.51
N HIS A 415 32.34 -4.73 -4.94
CA HIS A 415 30.91 -4.43 -4.90
C HIS A 415 30.36 -4.71 -3.48
N PRO A 416 29.32 -3.97 -3.02
CA PRO A 416 28.59 -4.34 -1.82
C PRO A 416 28.09 -5.78 -1.90
N MET A 417 27.93 -6.41 -0.75
CA MET A 417 27.28 -7.72 -0.66
C MET A 417 25.89 -7.55 -0.07
N TYR A 418 24.90 -7.99 -0.81
CA TYR A 418 23.53 -8.07 -0.35
C TYR A 418 23.25 -9.50 0.10
N PHE A 419 22.54 -9.65 1.19
CA PHE A 419 22.12 -10.96 1.64
C PHE A 419 20.73 -10.93 2.25
N THR A 420 20.01 -12.00 2.04
CA THR A 420 18.72 -12.25 2.66
C THR A 420 18.75 -13.63 3.31
N TYR A 421 17.98 -13.81 4.37
CA TYR A 421 17.92 -15.07 5.09
C TYR A 421 16.50 -15.58 5.20
N ARG A 422 16.35 -16.87 4.97
CA ARG A 422 15.08 -17.56 5.14
C ARG A 422 14.76 -17.70 6.62
N SER A 423 13.66 -17.08 7.06
CA SER A 423 13.17 -17.17 8.43
C SER A 423 11.89 -18.01 8.50
N LEU A 424 11.83 -18.93 9.45
CA LEU A 424 10.64 -19.70 9.75
C LEU A 424 9.63 -18.94 10.61
N THR A 425 9.97 -17.74 11.06
CA THR A 425 9.11 -16.90 11.89
C THR A 425 7.96 -16.35 11.03
N LYS A 426 6.74 -16.78 11.31
CA LYS A 426 5.53 -16.39 10.56
C LYS A 426 5.14 -14.93 10.74
N GLY A 427 5.57 -14.29 11.83
CA GLY A 427 5.19 -12.91 12.13
C GLY A 427 6.05 -12.25 13.19
N ILE A 428 5.74 -10.99 13.44
CA ILE A 428 6.36 -10.11 14.43
C ILE A 428 5.39 -10.00 15.60
N TYR A 429 5.76 -10.52 16.76
CA TYR A 429 4.93 -10.41 17.95
C TYR A 429 4.78 -8.95 18.36
N ALA A 430 3.53 -8.49 18.47
CA ALA A 430 3.15 -7.13 18.82
C ALA A 430 3.22 -6.91 20.33
N ASP A 431 4.35 -7.21 20.94
CA ASP A 431 4.60 -7.18 22.39
C ASP A 431 5.82 -6.31 22.67
N LYS A 432 5.72 -5.41 23.64
CA LYS A 432 6.78 -4.46 24.03
C LYS A 432 8.09 -5.13 24.44
N ARG A 433 8.09 -6.42 24.76
CA ARG A 433 9.30 -7.22 25.00
C ARG A 433 10.13 -7.42 23.72
N PHE A 434 9.49 -7.36 22.56
CA PHE A 434 10.12 -7.60 21.25
C PHE A 434 10.14 -6.36 20.36
N LEU A 435 9.33 -5.34 20.68
CA LEU A 435 9.21 -4.09 19.94
C LEU A 435 9.59 -2.90 20.82
N GLN A 436 10.45 -2.06 20.30
CA GLN A 436 10.69 -0.71 20.81
C GLN A 436 9.84 0.24 19.98
N VAL A 437 8.83 0.84 20.59
CA VAL A 437 7.94 1.79 19.94
C VAL A 437 8.15 3.15 20.58
N LYS A 438 8.43 4.18 19.78
CA LYS A 438 8.67 5.54 20.28
C LYS A 438 8.26 6.59 19.26
N GLU A 439 7.89 7.77 19.75
CA GLU A 439 7.72 8.95 18.92
C GLU A 439 9.06 9.47 18.40
N VAL A 440 9.05 9.97 17.18
CA VAL A 440 10.19 10.65 16.54
C VAL A 440 9.67 11.90 15.82
N ASP A 441 10.46 12.96 15.83
CA ASP A 441 10.17 14.16 15.03
C ASP A 441 10.41 13.86 13.55
N TYR A 442 9.50 14.32 12.72
CA TYR A 442 9.58 14.13 11.28
C TYR A 442 9.11 15.38 10.55
N ASN A 443 9.84 15.74 9.51
CA ASN A 443 9.48 16.82 8.58
C ASN A 443 9.82 16.33 7.18
N GLY A 444 8.82 15.96 6.41
CA GLY A 444 8.99 15.38 5.07
C GLY A 444 7.70 14.83 4.50
N ASP A 445 7.78 14.32 3.28
CA ASP A 445 6.65 13.69 2.62
C ASP A 445 6.36 12.31 3.21
N VAL A 446 5.09 11.94 3.23
CA VAL A 446 4.62 10.59 3.57
C VAL A 446 3.71 10.08 2.46
N MET A 447 3.70 8.77 2.25
CA MET A 447 2.95 8.12 1.18
C MET A 447 2.30 6.82 1.63
N CYS A 448 1.17 6.50 1.02
CA CYS A 448 0.51 5.21 1.13
C CYS A 448 -0.18 4.86 -0.18
N VAL A 449 -0.44 3.57 -0.38
CA VAL A 449 -1.24 3.06 -1.50
C VAL A 449 -2.55 2.48 -0.99
N GLU A 450 -3.56 2.50 -1.84
CA GLU A 450 -4.84 1.84 -1.61
C GLU A 450 -4.98 0.62 -2.52
N VAL A 451 -5.36 -0.52 -1.92
CA VAL A 451 -5.62 -1.80 -2.59
C VAL A 451 -6.87 -2.46 -2.00
N ASP A 452 -7.56 -3.31 -2.76
CA ASP A 452 -8.83 -3.94 -2.33
C ASP A 452 -8.72 -4.79 -1.05
N ASN A 453 -7.64 -5.53 -0.91
CA ASN A 453 -7.41 -6.36 0.28
C ASN A 453 -7.02 -5.56 1.54
N HIS A 454 -6.88 -4.23 1.43
CA HIS A 454 -6.45 -3.33 2.50
C HIS A 454 -5.11 -3.69 3.15
N VAL A 455 -4.34 -4.63 2.59
CA VAL A 455 -3.05 -5.09 3.11
C VAL A 455 -2.09 -5.33 1.95
N TRP A 456 -0.91 -4.72 2.01
CA TRP A 456 0.15 -4.84 1.01
C TRP A 456 1.50 -5.14 1.66
N TYR A 457 2.48 -5.63 0.86
CA TYR A 457 3.79 -6.05 1.38
C TYR A 457 4.79 -4.92 1.33
N VAL A 458 5.33 -4.54 2.49
CA VAL A 458 6.28 -3.43 2.66
C VAL A 458 7.68 -3.93 3.00
N MET A 459 8.69 -3.17 2.57
CA MET A 459 10.05 -3.23 3.09
C MET A 459 10.47 -1.83 3.52
N ASP A 460 10.69 -1.62 4.83
CA ASP A 460 11.35 -0.42 5.34
C ASP A 460 12.65 -0.82 6.05
N ASN A 461 13.75 -0.10 5.82
CA ASN A 461 15.07 -0.38 6.34
C ASN A 461 15.50 -1.87 6.19
N GLY A 462 15.11 -2.50 5.07
CA GLY A 462 15.41 -3.90 4.76
C GLY A 462 14.61 -4.93 5.56
N LYS A 463 13.58 -4.52 6.31
CA LYS A 463 12.65 -5.40 7.05
C LYS A 463 11.34 -5.52 6.31
N CYS A 464 10.83 -6.75 6.17
CA CYS A 464 9.66 -7.03 5.34
C CYS A 464 8.51 -7.61 6.17
N HIS A 465 7.30 -7.11 5.95
CA HIS A 465 6.07 -7.61 6.56
C HIS A 465 4.83 -7.10 5.81
N TRP A 466 3.66 -7.59 6.20
CA TRP A 466 2.38 -7.10 5.72
C TRP A 466 1.93 -5.89 6.53
N THR A 467 1.46 -4.86 5.84
CA THR A 467 0.98 -3.62 6.43
C THR A 467 -0.37 -3.24 5.85
N LYS A 468 -1.14 -2.44 6.61
CA LYS A 468 -2.44 -1.95 6.16
C LYS A 468 -2.26 -0.78 5.19
N ASN A 469 -3.16 -0.64 4.21
CA ASN A 469 -3.28 0.57 3.42
C ASN A 469 -3.99 1.68 4.21
N CYS A 470 -4.05 2.88 3.64
CA CYS A 470 -4.94 3.93 4.13
C CYS A 470 -6.37 3.40 4.20
N ASN A 471 -7.06 3.69 5.30
CA ASN A 471 -8.42 3.19 5.54
C ASN A 471 -9.41 4.08 4.79
N HIS A 472 -9.50 3.90 3.49
CA HIS A 472 -10.49 4.58 2.67
C HIS A 472 -11.34 3.53 1.95
N PRO A 473 -12.60 3.31 2.37
CA PRO A 473 -13.55 2.60 1.51
C PRO A 473 -13.75 3.42 0.23
N ALA A 474 -13.88 2.79 -0.91
CA ALA A 474 -13.87 3.41 -2.24
C ALA A 474 -14.88 4.55 -2.47
N GLU A 475 -15.85 4.75 -1.58
CA GLU A 475 -16.84 5.83 -1.63
C GLU A 475 -16.98 6.61 -0.31
N SER A 476 -16.31 6.20 0.77
CA SER A 476 -16.20 6.93 2.04
C SER A 476 -14.85 7.66 2.18
N VAL A 477 -14.12 7.82 1.08
CA VAL A 477 -12.79 8.45 1.03
C VAL A 477 -12.93 9.97 1.09
N ILE A 478 -12.12 10.59 1.94
CA ILE A 478 -11.79 11.99 1.79
C ILE A 478 -10.75 12.07 0.66
N ASP A 479 -11.17 12.48 -0.52
CA ASP A 479 -10.26 12.78 -1.63
C ASP A 479 -9.42 14.01 -1.27
N LEU A 480 -8.15 13.79 -0.95
CA LEU A 480 -7.26 14.87 -0.49
C LEU A 480 -7.02 15.95 -1.55
N SER A 481 -7.18 15.63 -2.83
CA SER A 481 -7.14 16.61 -3.91
C SER A 481 -8.36 17.56 -3.86
N ARG A 482 -9.42 17.14 -3.16
CA ARG A 482 -10.69 17.86 -3.00
C ARG A 482 -10.88 18.44 -1.59
N VAL A 483 -9.91 18.31 -0.70
CA VAL A 483 -9.98 18.93 0.64
C VAL A 483 -9.99 20.44 0.51
N ALA A 484 -11.06 21.04 1.02
CA ALA A 484 -11.29 22.48 0.99
C ALA A 484 -11.26 23.12 2.37
N ILE A 485 -11.55 22.33 3.41
CA ILE A 485 -11.74 22.83 4.78
C ILE A 485 -11.00 21.96 5.81
N ASN A 486 -10.62 22.57 6.91
CA ASN A 486 -10.12 21.91 8.11
C ASN A 486 -11.03 22.29 9.30
N ILE A 487 -11.63 21.34 9.98
CA ILE A 487 -12.49 21.59 11.14
C ILE A 487 -11.60 21.89 12.34
N ILE A 488 -11.76 23.05 12.95
CA ILE A 488 -10.95 23.52 14.08
C ILE A 488 -11.62 23.16 15.39
N GLU A 489 -12.94 23.38 15.49
CA GLU A 489 -13.71 23.24 16.71
C GLU A 489 -15.13 22.77 16.39
N LEU A 490 -15.69 21.93 17.26
CA LEU A 490 -17.10 21.52 17.27
C LEU A 490 -17.62 21.59 18.69
N HIS A 491 -18.83 22.16 18.89
CA HIS A 491 -19.53 22.18 20.18
C HIS A 491 -21.05 22.12 19.97
N TRP A 492 -21.78 21.80 21.04
CA TRP A 492 -23.22 21.69 21.00
C TRP A 492 -23.93 22.95 21.51
N GLU A 493 -24.87 23.45 20.74
CA GLU A 493 -25.83 24.47 21.15
C GLU A 493 -27.25 23.87 21.12
N GLY A 494 -27.74 23.40 22.27
CA GLY A 494 -28.98 22.62 22.34
C GLY A 494 -28.89 21.34 21.49
N HIS A 495 -29.78 21.20 20.51
CA HIS A 495 -29.81 20.07 19.57
C HIS A 495 -28.85 20.23 18.38
N THR A 496 -28.23 21.39 18.26
CA THR A 496 -27.48 21.78 17.07
C THR A 496 -25.97 21.65 17.32
N LEU A 497 -25.27 20.93 16.43
CA LEU A 497 -23.83 20.90 16.38
C LEU A 497 -23.33 22.08 15.56
N VAL A 498 -22.60 22.97 16.19
CA VAL A 498 -21.98 24.13 15.58
C VAL A 498 -20.47 24.06 15.70
N GLY A 499 -19.74 24.79 14.88
CA GLY A 499 -18.29 24.79 14.97
C GLY A 499 -17.62 25.77 14.03
N GLN A 500 -16.29 25.80 14.15
CA GLN A 500 -15.42 26.60 13.31
C GLN A 500 -14.64 25.71 12.34
N LEU A 501 -14.49 26.20 11.13
CA LEU A 501 -13.65 25.59 10.13
C LEU A 501 -12.75 26.62 9.44
N GLU A 502 -11.55 26.20 9.11
CA GLU A 502 -10.59 26.96 8.32
C GLU A 502 -10.74 26.54 6.86
N VAL A 503 -10.97 27.51 5.99
CA VAL A 503 -10.92 27.29 4.53
C VAL A 503 -9.45 27.31 4.11
N LEU A 504 -8.98 26.23 3.51
CA LEU A 504 -7.58 26.02 3.16
C LEU A 504 -7.22 26.74 1.86
N VAL A 505 -6.86 28.02 1.98
CA VAL A 505 -6.54 28.88 0.84
C VAL A 505 -5.07 28.88 0.48
N SER A 506 -4.77 28.84 -0.83
CA SER A 506 -3.40 28.93 -1.35
C SER A 506 -2.81 30.33 -1.21
N GLU A 507 -1.48 30.42 -1.22
CA GLU A 507 -0.80 31.71 -1.21
C GLU A 507 -1.09 32.54 -2.47
N ALA A 508 -1.25 31.87 -3.62
CA ALA A 508 -1.59 32.51 -4.88
C ALA A 508 -2.99 33.15 -4.84
N PHE A 509 -3.96 32.47 -4.22
CA PHE A 509 -5.30 33.04 -4.00
C PHE A 509 -5.25 34.20 -3.02
N ARG A 510 -4.54 34.05 -1.89
CA ARG A 510 -4.42 35.11 -0.88
C ARG A 510 -3.85 36.42 -1.41
N ARG A 511 -2.84 36.34 -2.28
CA ARG A 511 -2.13 37.51 -2.81
C ARG A 511 -2.78 38.10 -4.05
N ASN A 512 -3.31 37.23 -4.91
CA ASN A 512 -3.68 37.66 -6.27
C ASN A 512 -5.07 37.16 -6.70
N GLY A 513 -5.83 36.50 -5.83
CA GLY A 513 -7.13 35.93 -6.17
C GLY A 513 -7.05 34.73 -7.16
N ILE A 514 -5.87 34.13 -7.34
CA ILE A 514 -5.66 33.02 -8.27
C ILE A 514 -6.10 31.71 -7.63
N ILE A 515 -7.14 31.08 -8.17
CA ILE A 515 -7.66 29.80 -7.70
C ILE A 515 -6.71 28.66 -8.10
N CYS A 516 -6.12 27.98 -7.14
CA CYS A 516 -5.18 26.87 -7.33
C CYS A 516 -5.63 25.56 -6.63
N CYS A 517 -6.54 25.64 -5.68
CA CYS A 517 -7.04 24.48 -4.93
C CYS A 517 -8.53 24.60 -4.60
N GLN A 518 -9.12 23.53 -4.05
CA GLN A 518 -10.54 23.51 -3.71
C GLN A 518 -10.91 24.53 -2.62
N GLY A 519 -10.03 24.75 -1.67
CA GLY A 519 -10.21 25.78 -0.63
C GLY A 519 -10.31 27.18 -1.22
N ASP A 520 -9.54 27.50 -2.26
CA ASP A 520 -9.65 28.79 -2.96
C ASP A 520 -11.03 28.98 -3.61
N GLN A 521 -11.61 27.91 -4.16
CA GLN A 521 -12.94 27.93 -4.75
C GLN A 521 -14.01 28.20 -3.70
N VAL A 522 -13.94 27.48 -2.56
CA VAL A 522 -14.84 27.68 -1.42
C VAL A 522 -14.73 29.11 -0.89
N ALA A 523 -13.50 29.61 -0.69
CA ALA A 523 -13.25 30.99 -0.26
C ALA A 523 -13.83 31.99 -1.25
N HIS A 524 -13.63 31.76 -2.56
CA HIS A 524 -14.18 32.63 -3.61
C HIS A 524 -15.72 32.71 -3.57
N LEU A 525 -16.39 31.55 -3.41
CA LEU A 525 -17.86 31.52 -3.29
C LEU A 525 -18.33 32.28 -2.05
N LEU A 526 -17.70 32.08 -0.89
CA LEU A 526 -18.04 32.73 0.36
C LEU A 526 -17.81 34.27 0.29
N LEU A 527 -16.69 34.71 -0.30
CA LEU A 527 -16.38 36.14 -0.47
C LEU A 527 -17.37 36.84 -1.41
N ASN A 528 -17.96 36.11 -2.36
CA ASN A 528 -19.01 36.64 -3.25
C ASN A 528 -20.43 36.47 -2.68
N GLY A 529 -20.57 36.07 -1.41
CA GLY A 529 -21.86 35.95 -0.73
C GLY A 529 -22.72 34.74 -1.17
N ILE A 530 -22.11 33.79 -1.85
CA ILE A 530 -22.81 32.54 -2.24
C ILE A 530 -23.01 31.68 -1.00
N LYS A 531 -24.24 31.25 -0.77
CA LYS A 531 -24.58 30.33 0.34
C LYS A 531 -24.16 28.92 0.00
N ILE A 532 -23.27 28.38 0.80
CA ILE A 532 -22.85 26.98 0.78
C ILE A 532 -22.92 26.42 2.20
N GLY A 533 -23.08 25.14 2.34
CA GLY A 533 -23.24 24.48 3.64
C GLY A 533 -22.29 23.34 3.86
N VAL A 534 -22.46 22.67 4.99
CA VAL A 534 -21.74 21.42 5.33
C VAL A 534 -22.75 20.30 5.57
N SER A 535 -22.37 19.11 5.17
CA SER A 535 -23.22 17.92 5.32
C SER A 535 -22.39 16.72 5.73
N SER A 536 -22.92 15.91 6.65
CA SER A 536 -22.19 14.72 7.12
C SER A 536 -22.22 13.58 6.10
N ARG A 537 -21.12 12.83 6.10
CA ARG A 537 -21.00 11.54 5.43
C ARG A 537 -20.55 10.50 6.44
N GLY A 538 -21.25 9.35 6.47
CA GLY A 538 -20.97 8.30 7.45
C GLY A 538 -21.44 6.94 6.98
N LEU A 539 -21.06 5.91 7.72
CA LEU A 539 -21.50 4.52 7.53
C LEU A 539 -22.43 4.11 8.67
N GLY A 540 -23.46 3.36 8.35
CA GLY A 540 -24.36 2.85 9.38
C GLY A 540 -25.59 2.17 8.82
N THR A 541 -26.44 1.68 9.73
CA THR A 541 -27.73 1.08 9.42
C THR A 541 -28.84 2.11 9.57
N VAL A 542 -29.78 2.12 8.63
CA VAL A 542 -31.02 2.89 8.72
C VAL A 542 -32.18 1.92 8.92
N THR A 543 -32.96 2.14 9.96
CA THR A 543 -34.16 1.34 10.28
C THR A 543 -35.39 2.21 10.34
N GLN A 544 -36.54 1.67 9.95
CA GLN A 544 -37.80 2.39 10.04
C GLN A 544 -38.57 1.97 11.31
N LYS A 545 -38.96 2.97 12.12
CA LYS A 545 -39.84 2.79 13.28
C LYS A 545 -41.01 3.75 13.17
N MET A 546 -42.24 3.22 13.18
CA MET A 546 -43.47 4.03 13.09
C MET A 546 -43.51 5.02 11.90
N GLY A 547 -42.94 4.63 10.76
CA GLY A 547 -42.90 5.48 9.56
C GLY A 547 -41.76 6.48 9.50
N VAL A 548 -40.94 6.57 10.53
CA VAL A 548 -39.77 7.46 10.62
C VAL A 548 -38.48 6.65 10.48
N LEU A 549 -37.47 7.20 9.77
CA LEU A 549 -36.18 6.56 9.56
C LEU A 549 -35.19 6.98 10.66
N TYR A 550 -34.67 6.01 11.36
CA TYR A 550 -33.65 6.21 12.42
C TYR A 550 -32.31 5.62 12.02
N VAL A 551 -31.26 6.37 12.25
CA VAL A 551 -29.87 5.90 12.13
C VAL A 551 -29.52 4.98 13.30
N GLY A 552 -28.87 3.86 13.02
CA GLY A 552 -28.59 2.79 13.97
C GLY A 552 -27.34 3.03 14.84
N GLU A 553 -27.18 2.16 15.87
CA GLU A 553 -26.05 2.20 16.81
C GLU A 553 -24.68 1.99 16.17
N ASP A 554 -24.63 1.41 14.98
CA ASP A 554 -23.45 1.14 14.20
C ASP A 554 -22.98 2.32 13.34
N TYR A 555 -23.61 3.50 13.51
CA TYR A 555 -23.24 4.69 12.77
C TYR A 555 -21.83 5.17 13.14
N GLU A 556 -21.03 5.47 12.11
CA GLU A 556 -19.68 6.05 12.21
C GLU A 556 -19.58 7.26 11.26
N ILE A 557 -19.26 8.43 11.79
CA ILE A 557 -18.99 9.63 10.97
C ILE A 557 -17.65 9.48 10.27
N ILE A 558 -17.62 9.73 8.96
CA ILE A 558 -16.42 9.77 8.14
C ILE A 558 -15.88 11.19 8.05
N CYS A 559 -16.70 12.13 7.59
CA CYS A 559 -16.33 13.53 7.40
C CYS A 559 -17.55 14.43 7.24
N TRP A 560 -17.30 15.72 7.09
CA TRP A 560 -18.27 16.69 6.59
C TRP A 560 -17.80 17.25 5.26
N ASP A 561 -18.68 17.24 4.28
CA ASP A 561 -18.46 17.74 2.92
C ASP A 561 -19.02 19.15 2.78
N VAL A 562 -18.37 20.01 1.97
CA VAL A 562 -18.91 21.31 1.57
C VAL A 562 -19.88 21.09 0.42
N VAL A 563 -21.13 21.55 0.59
CA VAL A 563 -22.24 21.27 -0.33
C VAL A 563 -23.05 22.54 -0.63
N SER A 564 -23.77 22.54 -1.77
CA SER A 564 -24.67 23.63 -2.13
C SER A 564 -25.98 23.60 -1.35
N ASP A 565 -26.48 22.38 -1.03
CA ASP A 565 -27.76 22.17 -0.35
C ASP A 565 -27.62 21.11 0.75
N PRO A 566 -27.35 21.53 2.01
CA PRO A 566 -27.17 20.61 3.13
C PRO A 566 -28.49 20.01 3.57
N SER A 567 -28.52 18.69 3.86
CA SER A 567 -29.73 18.00 4.33
C SER A 567 -30.14 18.40 5.75
N THR A 568 -29.20 18.80 6.59
CA THR A 568 -29.52 19.32 7.92
C THR A 568 -30.08 20.76 7.78
N PRO A 569 -31.29 21.02 8.27
CA PRO A 569 -31.87 22.37 8.20
C PRO A 569 -30.97 23.44 8.82
N GLY A 570 -30.63 24.47 8.05
CA GLY A 570 -29.77 25.57 8.49
C GLY A 570 -28.28 25.29 8.54
N ALA A 571 -27.78 24.16 8.02
CA ALA A 571 -26.38 23.80 8.03
C ALA A 571 -25.52 24.57 7.01
N PHE A 572 -25.64 25.92 7.01
CA PHE A 572 -24.89 26.82 6.14
C PHE A 572 -23.64 27.38 6.82
N ILE A 573 -22.63 27.68 5.99
CA ILE A 573 -21.40 28.34 6.40
C ILE A 573 -21.65 29.85 6.49
N SER A 574 -21.18 30.49 7.56
CA SER A 574 -21.30 31.95 7.76
C SER A 574 -19.97 32.54 8.20
N GLN A 575 -19.64 33.70 7.61
CA GLN A 575 -18.50 34.52 8.05
C GLN A 575 -18.81 35.31 9.33
N ASN A 576 -20.08 35.47 9.70
CA ASN A 576 -20.51 36.28 10.83
C ASN A 576 -21.28 35.44 11.86
N VAL A 577 -20.84 35.48 13.12
CA VAL A 577 -21.45 34.74 14.24
C VAL A 577 -22.93 35.12 14.43
N ASN A 578 -23.31 36.38 14.18
CA ASN A 578 -24.70 36.82 14.31
C ASN A 578 -25.64 36.18 13.28
N ASN A 579 -25.13 35.79 12.11
CA ASN A 579 -25.92 35.06 11.13
C ASN A 579 -26.13 33.61 11.53
N LEU A 580 -25.19 33.04 12.29
CA LEU A 580 -25.28 31.68 12.80
C LEU A 580 -26.46 31.50 13.76
N GLN A 581 -26.70 32.50 14.65
CA GLN A 581 -27.85 32.50 15.55
C GLN A 581 -29.18 32.49 14.81
N GLN A 582 -29.32 33.21 13.68
CA GLN A 582 -30.51 33.14 12.83
C GLN A 582 -30.79 31.75 12.29
N TYR A 583 -29.74 30.95 11.96
CA TYR A 583 -29.89 29.58 11.48
C TYR A 583 -30.22 28.61 12.62
N ILE A 584 -29.77 28.88 13.84
CA ILE A 584 -30.12 28.12 15.04
C ILE A 584 -31.58 28.40 15.43
N GLU A 585 -32.01 29.64 15.40
CA GLU A 585 -33.34 30.13 15.81
C GLU A 585 -34.44 29.90 14.76
N SER A 586 -34.11 29.72 13.48
CA SER A 586 -35.08 29.54 12.41
C SER A 586 -35.96 28.29 12.57
N ASP A 587 -35.53 27.33 13.38
CA ASP A 587 -36.29 26.11 13.69
C ASP A 587 -37.33 26.28 14.84
N THR A 588 -37.24 27.34 15.63
CA THR A 588 -38.20 27.60 16.70
C THR A 588 -39.51 28.22 16.20
N SER A 589 -39.54 28.70 14.95
CA SER A 589 -40.71 29.35 14.34
C SER A 589 -41.55 28.48 13.40
N SER A 590 -41.11 27.29 13.01
CA SER A 590 -41.92 26.34 12.25
C SER A 590 -42.92 25.67 13.19
N LYS A 591 -44.19 26.00 13.02
CA LYS A 591 -45.36 25.45 13.74
C LYS A 591 -45.64 23.95 13.42
N ASN A 592 -44.63 23.16 13.24
CA ASN A 592 -44.77 21.70 13.15
C ASN A 592 -44.04 21.08 14.33
N LYS A 593 -44.73 21.04 15.49
CA LYS A 593 -44.47 19.95 16.45
C LYS A 593 -44.52 18.66 15.63
N PRO A 594 -43.54 17.82 15.65
CA PRO A 594 -43.60 16.55 14.92
C PRO A 594 -44.88 15.83 15.32
N GLN A 595 -45.69 15.39 14.36
CA GLN A 595 -46.91 14.57 14.59
C GLN A 595 -46.61 13.32 15.45
N LEU A 596 -45.33 13.01 15.63
CA LEU A 596 -44.83 11.92 16.49
C LEU A 596 -45.08 12.19 17.97
N PHE A 597 -44.81 13.43 18.47
CA PHE A 597 -45.03 13.76 19.88
C PHE A 597 -46.52 13.77 20.23
N GLU A 598 -47.36 14.29 19.33
CA GLU A 598 -48.82 14.17 19.49
C GLU A 598 -49.34 12.72 19.43
N LYS A 599 -48.68 11.84 18.65
CA LYS A 599 -49.01 10.42 18.62
C LYS A 599 -48.47 9.66 19.82
N LEU A 600 -47.31 10.03 20.36
CA LEU A 600 -46.74 9.47 21.59
C LEU A 600 -47.53 9.88 22.83
N ASP A 601 -47.97 11.15 22.89
CA ASP A 601 -48.83 11.61 23.96
C ASP A 601 -50.20 10.90 23.93
N LYS A 602 -50.80 10.75 22.78
CA LYS A 602 -52.03 9.95 22.59
C LYS A 602 -51.88 8.46 22.88
N PHE A 603 -50.69 7.89 22.64
CA PHE A 603 -50.38 6.50 22.95
C PHE A 603 -50.12 6.31 24.44
N ASN A 604 -49.45 7.27 25.08
CA ASN A 604 -49.25 7.27 26.55
C ASN A 604 -50.59 7.49 27.31
N ASP A 605 -51.48 8.36 26.78
CA ASP A 605 -52.81 8.53 27.34
C ASP A 605 -53.65 7.25 27.19
N TRP A 606 -53.54 6.54 26.04
CA TRP A 606 -54.21 5.25 25.82
C TRP A 606 -53.64 4.10 26.68
N LEU A 607 -52.37 4.15 27.07
CA LEU A 607 -51.76 3.16 27.97
C LEU A 607 -52.12 3.39 29.45
N ASN A 608 -52.60 4.60 29.80
CA ASN A 608 -52.95 4.98 31.16
C ASN A 608 -54.45 5.01 31.44
N ASP A 609 -55.31 4.79 30.37
CA ASP A 609 -56.74 4.47 30.45
C ASP A 609 -56.95 2.94 30.41
#